data_8f46107142295dcff35e58c111a8f50f
#
_entry.id   8f46107142295dcff35e58c111a8f50f
#
_cell.length_a   1.000
_cell.length_b   1.000
_cell.length_c   1.000
_cell.angle_alpha   90.00
_cell.angle_beta   90.00
_cell.angle_gamma   90.00
#
_symmetry.space_group_name_H-M   'P 1'
#
loop_
_entity.id
_entity.type
_entity.pdbx_description
1 polymer ?
#
loop_
_entity_poly.entity_id
_entity_poly.type
_entity_poly.pdbx_seq_one_letter_code
_entity_poly.pdbx_strand_id
1 'polypeptide(L)'
;MDATKTAPIEIAKTKSLKQVIEINNLKKAFGQQEVLKNVSLQLYDGENLVVLGKSGSGKSVLIKCIVRLLNSDSGTINVLGEDVSSLKNDGISELRKKIGFLFQSGALYDSMTVKQNLEFPLKRIQKNLSQKEINEKVIDALEHVGLLNALNKMPSQLSGGMRKRISLARTIVVDPMIMLYDEPTTGLDPVTSDEISSLINEVQKNYKTSSLIITHDIECVRNTANRIIMLNDGEVYMEGSLEEFENSNDQLIKSFFK
;
A
#
# COMPACT_ATOMS: atom_id res chain seq x y z
N MET A 1 38.59 34.84 -25.77
CA MET A 1 37.47 34.29 -26.55
C MET A 1 37.69 32.79 -26.66
N ASP A 2 37.05 32.06 -25.85
CA ASP A 2 36.93 30.61 -26.12
C ASP A 2 35.66 30.10 -25.42
N ALA A 3 34.69 29.75 -26.24
CA ALA A 3 33.37 29.30 -25.80
C ALA A 3 33.42 27.81 -25.55
N THR A 4 33.43 27.41 -24.29
CA THR A 4 33.26 26.02 -23.88
C THR A 4 31.81 25.59 -24.17
N LYS A 5 31.63 24.86 -25.26
CA LYS A 5 30.41 24.09 -25.57
C LYS A 5 30.20 23.03 -24.51
N THR A 6 29.24 23.23 -23.64
CA THR A 6 28.66 22.18 -22.82
C THR A 6 27.92 21.20 -23.72
N ALA A 7 28.39 19.94 -23.74
CA ALA A 7 27.72 18.84 -24.42
C ALA A 7 26.35 18.54 -23.71
N PRO A 8 25.30 18.19 -24.47
CA PRO A 8 24.02 17.83 -23.86
C PRO A 8 24.18 16.53 -23.12
N ILE A 9 23.71 16.51 -21.84
CA ILE A 9 23.59 15.30 -21.02
C ILE A 9 22.62 14.39 -21.75
N GLU A 10 23.09 13.24 -22.19
CA GLU A 10 22.27 12.13 -22.72
C GLU A 10 21.33 11.67 -21.62
N ILE A 11 20.05 12.06 -21.72
CA ILE A 11 18.98 11.52 -20.89
C ILE A 11 18.87 10.04 -21.26
N ALA A 12 19.34 9.17 -20.37
CA ALA A 12 19.21 7.74 -20.49
C ALA A 12 17.74 7.42 -20.84
N LYS A 13 17.52 6.62 -21.89
CA LYS A 13 16.20 6.18 -22.36
C LYS A 13 15.41 5.63 -21.19
N THR A 14 14.47 6.40 -20.67
CA THR A 14 13.51 5.99 -19.66
C THR A 14 12.69 4.85 -20.28
N LYS A 15 12.92 3.62 -19.81
CA LYS A 15 12.00 2.51 -20.00
C LYS A 15 10.65 3.04 -19.54
N SER A 16 9.64 3.10 -20.39
CA SER A 16 8.28 3.50 -20.01
C SER A 16 7.84 2.57 -18.87
N LEU A 17 7.92 3.05 -17.65
CA LEU A 17 7.47 2.29 -16.48
C LEU A 17 5.97 2.10 -16.60
N LYS A 18 5.50 0.86 -16.54
CA LYS A 18 4.08 0.54 -16.60
C LYS A 18 3.38 1.08 -15.37
N GLN A 19 2.41 1.98 -15.56
CA GLN A 19 1.57 2.47 -14.47
C GLN A 19 0.54 1.38 -14.09
N VAL A 20 0.43 1.12 -12.79
CA VAL A 20 -0.55 0.18 -12.22
C VAL A 20 -1.66 0.90 -11.47
N ILE A 21 -1.40 2.10 -10.95
CA ILE A 21 -2.41 3.05 -10.46
C ILE A 21 -2.09 4.43 -11.06
N GLU A 22 -3.11 5.10 -11.57
CA GLU A 22 -3.05 6.49 -12.01
C GLU A 22 -4.25 7.25 -11.44
N ILE A 23 -3.97 8.34 -10.75
CA ILE A 23 -4.97 9.23 -10.16
C ILE A 23 -4.75 10.63 -10.70
N ASN A 24 -5.81 11.24 -11.22
CA ASN A 24 -5.76 12.60 -11.77
C ASN A 24 -6.83 13.48 -11.11
N ASN A 25 -6.39 14.59 -10.51
CA ASN A 25 -7.22 15.65 -9.94
C ASN A 25 -8.33 15.16 -9.00
N LEU A 26 -8.01 14.14 -8.16
CA LEU A 26 -8.98 13.51 -7.27
C LEU A 26 -9.45 14.47 -6.20
N LYS A 27 -10.77 14.56 -6.04
CA LYS A 27 -11.42 15.34 -4.98
C LYS A 27 -12.36 14.48 -4.16
N LYS A 28 -12.38 14.76 -2.84
CA LYS A 28 -13.33 14.13 -1.91
C LYS A 28 -13.63 15.07 -0.75
N ALA A 29 -14.92 15.31 -0.52
CA ALA A 29 -15.43 16.06 0.62
C ALA A 29 -16.43 15.23 1.44
N PHE A 30 -16.61 15.60 2.70
CA PHE A 30 -17.64 15.11 3.60
C PHE A 30 -18.41 16.32 4.13
N GLY A 31 -19.60 16.53 3.60
CA GLY A 31 -20.34 17.77 3.82
C GLY A 31 -19.58 18.98 3.29
N GLN A 32 -19.24 19.93 4.16
CA GLN A 32 -18.48 21.13 3.78
C GLN A 32 -16.97 20.95 3.92
N GLN A 33 -16.51 19.82 4.47
CA GLN A 33 -15.08 19.58 4.68
C GLN A 33 -14.45 18.90 3.45
N GLU A 34 -13.65 19.65 2.69
CA GLU A 34 -12.82 19.09 1.63
C GLU A 34 -11.63 18.34 2.25
N VAL A 35 -11.52 17.02 1.99
CA VAL A 35 -10.47 16.16 2.51
C VAL A 35 -9.41 15.88 1.47
N LEU A 36 -9.81 15.64 0.22
CA LEU A 36 -8.93 15.60 -0.94
C LEU A 36 -9.37 16.73 -1.88
N LYS A 37 -8.47 17.65 -2.17
CA LYS A 37 -8.79 18.87 -2.93
C LYS A 37 -8.38 18.78 -4.38
N ASN A 38 -7.17 18.21 -4.64
CA ASN A 38 -6.64 18.04 -5.99
C ASN A 38 -5.45 17.06 -5.94
N VAL A 39 -5.72 15.77 -5.73
CA VAL A 39 -4.66 14.78 -5.61
C VAL A 39 -4.42 14.10 -6.97
N SER A 40 -3.18 14.17 -7.46
CA SER A 40 -2.72 13.43 -8.63
C SER A 40 -1.48 12.64 -8.24
N LEU A 41 -1.45 11.35 -8.56
CA LEU A 41 -0.29 10.47 -8.34
C LEU A 41 -0.31 9.27 -9.28
N GLN A 42 0.83 8.63 -9.39
CA GLN A 42 1.02 7.42 -10.18
C GLN A 42 1.79 6.39 -9.35
N LEU A 43 1.39 5.12 -9.42
CA LEU A 43 2.15 3.99 -8.90
C LEU A 43 2.63 3.16 -10.09
N TYR A 44 3.92 2.87 -10.12
CA TYR A 44 4.53 2.06 -11.17
C TYR A 44 4.67 0.60 -10.80
N ASP A 45 4.78 -0.25 -11.81
CA ASP A 45 4.92 -1.70 -11.64
C ASP A 45 6.22 -2.04 -10.86
N GLY A 46 6.06 -2.82 -9.78
CA GLY A 46 7.15 -3.21 -8.89
C GLY A 46 7.67 -2.11 -7.97
N GLU A 47 6.95 -0.99 -7.82
CA GLU A 47 7.32 0.13 -6.95
C GLU A 47 6.67 0.03 -5.56
N ASN A 48 7.39 0.45 -4.52
CA ASN A 48 6.84 0.87 -3.23
C ASN A 48 6.73 2.40 -3.21
N LEU A 49 5.55 2.94 -3.46
CA LEU A 49 5.24 4.36 -3.32
C LEU A 49 4.73 4.63 -1.91
N VAL A 50 5.41 5.50 -1.18
CA VAL A 50 4.96 5.92 0.15
C VAL A 50 4.24 7.25 0.06
N VAL A 51 3.02 7.32 0.63
CA VAL A 51 2.29 8.57 0.84
C VAL A 51 2.44 8.99 2.30
N LEU A 52 3.35 9.92 2.53
CA LEU A 52 3.65 10.51 3.83
C LEU A 52 2.69 11.67 4.13
N GLY A 53 2.30 11.86 5.38
CA GLY A 53 1.53 13.03 5.80
C GLY A 53 1.02 12.92 7.24
N LYS A 54 0.67 14.04 7.84
CA LYS A 54 0.11 14.09 9.20
C LYS A 54 -1.21 13.30 9.31
N SER A 55 -1.58 12.92 10.51
CA SER A 55 -2.94 12.40 10.75
C SER A 55 -3.99 13.41 10.29
N GLY A 56 -5.01 12.94 9.58
CA GLY A 56 -6.05 13.80 9.03
C GLY A 56 -5.74 14.45 7.66
N SER A 57 -4.56 14.25 7.06
CA SER A 57 -4.22 14.84 5.75
C SER A 57 -4.97 14.21 4.55
N GLY A 58 -5.81 13.19 4.75
CA GLY A 58 -6.60 12.54 3.71
C GLY A 58 -6.07 11.19 3.22
N LYS A 59 -4.94 10.69 3.73
CA LYS A 59 -4.29 9.44 3.28
C LYS A 59 -5.22 8.23 3.25
N SER A 60 -5.92 7.95 4.35
CA SER A 60 -6.87 6.82 4.42
C SER A 60 -8.12 7.03 3.55
N VAL A 61 -8.50 8.27 3.25
CA VAL A 61 -9.56 8.58 2.28
C VAL A 61 -9.09 8.26 0.87
N LEU A 62 -7.86 8.67 0.51
CA LEU A 62 -7.25 8.39 -0.78
C LEU A 62 -7.24 6.88 -1.07
N ILE A 63 -6.70 6.07 -0.16
CA ILE A 63 -6.57 4.62 -0.37
C ILE A 63 -7.96 3.92 -0.46
N LYS A 64 -8.96 4.42 0.28
CA LYS A 64 -10.35 3.92 0.18
C LYS A 64 -11.03 4.30 -1.13
N CYS A 65 -10.69 5.45 -1.73
CA CYS A 65 -11.17 5.82 -3.06
C CYS A 65 -10.60 4.89 -4.15
N ILE A 66 -9.32 4.51 -4.07
CA ILE A 66 -8.67 3.60 -5.03
C ILE A 66 -9.43 2.28 -5.18
N VAL A 67 -9.88 1.70 -4.07
CA VAL A 67 -10.65 0.45 -4.10
C VAL A 67 -12.17 0.68 -4.09
N ARG A 68 -12.63 1.92 -4.30
CA ARG A 68 -14.03 2.32 -4.28
C ARG A 68 -14.81 1.85 -3.04
N LEU A 69 -14.15 1.85 -1.86
CA LEU A 69 -14.83 1.82 -0.56
C LEU A 69 -15.45 3.18 -0.24
N LEU A 70 -14.91 4.24 -0.84
CA LEU A 70 -15.48 5.58 -0.89
C LEU A 70 -15.52 6.02 -2.36
N ASN A 71 -16.63 6.66 -2.77
CA ASN A 71 -16.69 7.29 -4.08
C ASN A 71 -16.01 8.66 -4.01
N SER A 72 -15.18 8.98 -5.00
CA SER A 72 -14.67 10.33 -5.22
C SER A 72 -15.80 11.26 -5.69
N ASP A 73 -15.62 12.54 -5.47
CA ASP A 73 -16.60 13.55 -5.95
C ASP A 73 -16.23 14.04 -7.34
N SER A 74 -14.93 14.04 -7.68
CA SER A 74 -14.43 14.32 -9.04
C SER A 74 -13.02 13.77 -9.21
N GLY A 75 -12.47 13.90 -10.43
CA GLY A 75 -11.19 13.30 -10.83
C GLY A 75 -11.36 11.88 -11.35
N THR A 76 -10.24 11.26 -11.75
CA THR A 76 -10.21 9.92 -12.30
C THR A 76 -9.26 9.02 -11.51
N ILE A 77 -9.62 7.74 -11.40
CA ILE A 77 -8.78 6.70 -10.80
C ILE A 77 -8.74 5.52 -11.76
N ASN A 78 -7.58 5.27 -12.35
CA ASN A 78 -7.31 4.10 -13.16
C ASN A 78 -6.46 3.09 -12.36
N VAL A 79 -6.91 1.86 -12.29
CA VAL A 79 -6.18 0.76 -11.63
C VAL A 79 -6.07 -0.39 -12.60
N LEU A 80 -4.84 -0.81 -12.89
CA LEU A 80 -4.54 -1.88 -13.88
C LEU A 80 -5.18 -1.62 -15.26
N GLY A 81 -5.29 -0.33 -15.66
CA GLY A 81 -5.90 0.11 -16.90
C GLY A 81 -7.43 0.19 -16.89
N GLU A 82 -8.08 -0.07 -15.75
CA GLU A 82 -9.53 0.02 -15.59
C GLU A 82 -9.91 1.31 -14.84
N ASP A 83 -10.80 2.13 -15.40
CA ASP A 83 -11.37 3.30 -14.71
C ASP A 83 -12.34 2.84 -13.62
N VAL A 84 -11.91 3.01 -12.35
CA VAL A 84 -12.64 2.55 -11.15
C VAL A 84 -14.03 3.16 -11.05
N SER A 85 -14.22 4.39 -11.53
CA SER A 85 -15.50 5.10 -11.45
C SER A 85 -16.56 4.50 -12.39
N SER A 86 -16.12 4.00 -13.55
CA SER A 86 -16.98 3.43 -14.60
C SER A 86 -17.37 1.97 -14.34
N LEU A 87 -16.63 1.26 -13.46
CA LEU A 87 -16.87 -0.16 -13.19
C LEU A 87 -18.25 -0.40 -12.55
N LYS A 88 -18.97 -1.40 -13.03
CA LYS A 88 -20.14 -1.96 -12.34
C LYS A 88 -19.71 -2.79 -11.13
N ASN A 89 -20.66 -3.21 -10.29
CA ASN A 89 -20.37 -3.95 -9.05
C ASN A 89 -19.55 -5.23 -9.29
N ASP A 90 -19.80 -5.95 -10.36
CA ASP A 90 -19.03 -7.16 -10.69
C ASP A 90 -17.59 -6.79 -11.11
N GLY A 91 -17.40 -5.74 -11.93
CA GLY A 91 -16.08 -5.25 -12.32
C GLY A 91 -15.25 -4.80 -11.13
N ILE A 92 -15.84 -4.03 -10.19
CA ILE A 92 -15.12 -3.62 -8.98
C ILE A 92 -14.79 -4.82 -8.08
N SER A 93 -15.62 -5.85 -8.06
CA SER A 93 -15.35 -7.07 -7.32
C SER A 93 -14.18 -7.84 -7.93
N GLU A 94 -14.10 -7.94 -9.26
CA GLU A 94 -12.97 -8.56 -9.96
C GLU A 94 -11.67 -7.76 -9.78
N LEU A 95 -11.74 -6.41 -9.86
CA LEU A 95 -10.58 -5.57 -9.60
C LEU A 95 -10.03 -5.76 -8.17
N ARG A 96 -10.91 -5.79 -7.17
CA ARG A 96 -10.53 -5.98 -5.76
C ARG A 96 -9.86 -7.33 -5.48
N LYS A 97 -10.10 -8.37 -6.29
CA LYS A 97 -9.38 -9.65 -6.17
C LYS A 97 -7.89 -9.53 -6.50
N LYS A 98 -7.51 -8.53 -7.33
CA LYS A 98 -6.12 -8.26 -7.72
C LYS A 98 -5.40 -7.34 -6.73
N ILE A 99 -6.11 -6.82 -5.72
CA ILE A 99 -5.60 -5.83 -4.77
C ILE A 99 -5.65 -6.41 -3.35
N GLY A 100 -4.49 -6.50 -2.72
CA GLY A 100 -4.39 -6.76 -1.29
C GLY A 100 -4.53 -5.48 -0.50
N PHE A 101 -5.33 -5.50 0.58
CA PHE A 101 -5.50 -4.33 1.45
C PHE A 101 -5.19 -4.70 2.90
N LEU A 102 -4.09 -4.18 3.44
CA LEU A 102 -3.76 -4.27 4.85
C LEU A 102 -4.29 -3.04 5.59
N PHE A 103 -5.38 -3.22 6.35
CA PHE A 103 -5.96 -2.17 7.17
C PHE A 103 -5.13 -1.90 8.43
N GLN A 104 -5.23 -0.68 8.97
CA GLN A 104 -4.55 -0.29 10.20
C GLN A 104 -4.83 -1.25 11.37
N SER A 105 -6.07 -1.70 11.56
CA SER A 105 -6.47 -2.66 12.60
C SER A 105 -6.11 -4.11 12.29
N GLY A 106 -5.63 -4.42 11.07
CA GLY A 106 -5.40 -5.79 10.59
C GLY A 106 -6.66 -6.54 10.17
N ALA A 107 -7.84 -6.18 10.70
CA ALA A 107 -9.17 -6.70 10.32
C ALA A 107 -9.30 -8.24 10.30
N LEU A 108 -8.65 -8.97 11.21
CA LEU A 108 -8.85 -10.41 11.38
C LEU A 108 -10.26 -10.72 11.91
N TYR A 109 -10.81 -11.84 11.49
CA TYR A 109 -12.07 -12.36 12.06
C TYR A 109 -11.78 -13.04 13.41
N ASP A 110 -12.24 -12.44 14.50
CA ASP A 110 -11.99 -12.94 15.87
C ASP A 110 -12.60 -14.30 16.15
N SER A 111 -13.66 -14.68 15.43
CA SER A 111 -14.33 -15.97 15.53
C SER A 111 -13.66 -17.10 14.73
N MET A 112 -12.57 -16.81 14.02
CA MET A 112 -11.85 -17.73 13.14
C MET A 112 -10.42 -17.93 13.63
N THR A 113 -9.90 -19.17 13.54
CA THR A 113 -8.47 -19.43 13.73
C THR A 113 -7.64 -18.72 12.65
N VAL A 114 -6.33 -18.64 12.85
CA VAL A 114 -5.39 -18.13 11.84
C VAL A 114 -5.57 -18.86 10.51
N LYS A 115 -5.60 -20.20 10.53
CA LYS A 115 -5.88 -21.03 9.34
C LYS A 115 -7.15 -20.58 8.63
N GLN A 116 -8.25 -20.47 9.36
CA GLN A 116 -9.55 -20.09 8.81
C GLN A 116 -9.55 -18.67 8.25
N ASN A 117 -8.85 -17.74 8.90
CA ASN A 117 -8.68 -16.38 8.41
C ASN A 117 -8.00 -16.34 7.03
N LEU A 118 -6.99 -17.19 6.76
CA LEU A 118 -6.31 -17.28 5.48
C LEU A 118 -7.11 -18.08 4.44
N GLU A 119 -7.77 -19.16 4.83
CA GLU A 119 -8.62 -19.97 3.94
C GLU A 119 -9.83 -19.18 3.40
N PHE A 120 -10.38 -18.29 4.22
CA PHE A 120 -11.60 -17.55 3.89
C PHE A 120 -11.51 -16.75 2.58
N PRO A 121 -10.51 -15.88 2.36
CA PRO A 121 -10.34 -15.17 1.09
C PRO A 121 -10.04 -16.12 -0.08
N LEU A 122 -9.24 -17.18 0.12
CA LEU A 122 -8.96 -18.17 -0.92
C LEU A 122 -10.24 -18.84 -1.44
N LYS A 123 -11.08 -19.33 -0.55
CA LYS A 123 -12.35 -20.00 -0.90
C LYS A 123 -13.34 -19.05 -1.62
N ARG A 124 -13.28 -17.75 -1.34
CA ARG A 124 -14.15 -16.75 -1.99
C ARG A 124 -13.63 -16.28 -3.34
N ILE A 125 -12.32 -16.13 -3.47
CA ILE A 125 -11.67 -15.52 -4.64
C ILE A 125 -11.25 -16.60 -5.65
N GLN A 126 -10.63 -17.69 -5.19
CA GLN A 126 -10.08 -18.77 -6.02
C GLN A 126 -10.92 -20.04 -5.85
N LYS A 127 -12.16 -20.00 -6.35
CA LYS A 127 -13.19 -21.04 -6.09
C LYS A 127 -12.84 -22.45 -6.61
N ASN A 128 -11.85 -22.57 -7.49
CA ASN A 128 -11.50 -23.85 -8.14
C ASN A 128 -10.34 -24.57 -7.43
N LEU A 129 -9.80 -24.04 -6.34
CA LEU A 129 -8.73 -24.68 -5.59
C LEU A 129 -9.23 -25.90 -4.81
N SER A 130 -8.50 -27.00 -4.88
CA SER A 130 -8.66 -28.14 -3.98
C SER A 130 -8.27 -27.79 -2.54
N GLN A 131 -8.75 -28.56 -1.58
CA GLN A 131 -8.37 -28.35 -0.16
C GLN A 131 -6.86 -28.52 0.06
N LYS A 132 -6.19 -29.35 -0.75
CA LYS A 132 -4.73 -29.52 -0.71
C LYS A 132 -4.03 -28.23 -1.12
N GLU A 133 -4.39 -27.64 -2.25
CA GLU A 133 -3.82 -26.37 -2.76
C GLU A 133 -4.10 -25.21 -1.78
N ILE A 134 -5.29 -25.15 -1.18
CA ILE A 134 -5.61 -24.16 -0.14
C ILE A 134 -4.67 -24.32 1.06
N ASN A 135 -4.44 -25.54 1.52
CA ASN A 135 -3.55 -25.80 2.65
C ASN A 135 -2.09 -25.42 2.32
N GLU A 136 -1.60 -25.73 1.12
CA GLU A 136 -0.25 -25.37 0.65
C GLU A 136 -0.07 -23.86 0.63
N LYS A 137 -1.01 -23.10 0.06
CA LYS A 137 -0.99 -21.64 0.06
C LYS A 137 -1.02 -21.02 1.46
N VAL A 138 -1.83 -21.59 2.36
CA VAL A 138 -1.91 -21.13 3.76
C VAL A 138 -0.59 -21.35 4.48
N ILE A 139 0.05 -22.50 4.31
CA ILE A 139 1.35 -22.83 4.89
C ILE A 139 2.41 -21.87 4.37
N ASP A 140 2.51 -21.73 3.05
CA ASP A 140 3.46 -20.83 2.38
C ASP A 140 3.32 -19.39 2.88
N ALA A 141 2.11 -18.83 2.92
CA ALA A 141 1.88 -17.48 3.41
C ALA A 141 2.26 -17.30 4.90
N LEU A 142 2.07 -18.34 5.73
CA LEU A 142 2.45 -18.29 7.15
C LEU A 142 3.96 -18.45 7.35
N GLU A 143 4.63 -19.22 6.51
CA GLU A 143 6.09 -19.32 6.49
C GLU A 143 6.74 -17.99 6.12
N HIS A 144 6.21 -17.30 5.10
CA HIS A 144 6.69 -15.97 4.69
C HIS A 144 6.64 -14.92 5.82
N VAL A 145 5.67 -15.02 6.73
CA VAL A 145 5.58 -14.09 7.88
C VAL A 145 6.19 -14.69 9.17
N GLY A 146 6.82 -15.88 9.10
CA GLY A 146 7.47 -16.55 10.23
C GLY A 146 6.52 -17.03 11.32
N LEU A 147 5.24 -17.34 10.99
CA LEU A 147 4.20 -17.65 11.98
C LEU A 147 3.45 -18.96 11.68
N LEU A 148 4.09 -19.96 11.07
CA LEU A 148 3.48 -21.27 10.84
C LEU A 148 3.00 -21.92 12.13
N ASN A 149 3.72 -21.73 13.24
CA ASN A 149 3.35 -22.26 14.57
C ASN A 149 2.05 -21.63 15.15
N ALA A 150 1.56 -20.56 14.54
CA ALA A 150 0.31 -19.89 14.94
C ALA A 150 -0.93 -20.43 14.19
N LEU A 151 -0.80 -21.38 13.28
CA LEU A 151 -1.85 -21.89 12.38
C LEU A 151 -3.20 -22.12 13.06
N ASN A 152 -3.19 -22.73 14.25
CA ASN A 152 -4.39 -23.11 14.98
C ASN A 152 -4.79 -22.11 16.09
N LYS A 153 -4.07 -21.01 16.24
CA LYS A 153 -4.39 -19.98 17.25
C LYS A 153 -5.57 -19.13 16.82
N MET A 154 -6.27 -18.59 17.83
CA MET A 154 -7.27 -17.53 17.63
C MET A 154 -6.59 -16.16 17.64
N PRO A 155 -7.14 -15.12 16.99
CA PRO A 155 -6.60 -13.76 17.03
C PRO A 155 -6.39 -13.21 18.46
N SER A 156 -7.22 -13.60 19.41
CA SER A 156 -7.10 -13.24 20.83
C SER A 156 -5.82 -13.78 21.51
N GLN A 157 -5.20 -14.81 20.94
CA GLN A 157 -3.98 -15.46 21.44
C GLN A 157 -2.71 -14.90 20.81
N LEU A 158 -2.82 -13.87 19.94
CA LEU A 158 -1.72 -13.26 19.19
C LEU A 158 -1.32 -11.93 19.82
N SER A 159 -0.02 -11.62 19.84
CA SER A 159 0.47 -10.27 20.12
C SER A 159 0.06 -9.28 19.03
N GLY A 160 0.24 -7.97 19.25
CA GLY A 160 -0.03 -6.94 18.24
C GLY A 160 0.74 -7.16 16.94
N GLY A 161 2.05 -7.40 17.04
CA GLY A 161 2.91 -7.70 15.89
C GLY A 161 2.52 -9.01 15.19
N MET A 162 2.22 -10.08 15.94
CA MET A 162 1.71 -11.32 15.34
C MET A 162 0.40 -11.10 14.60
N ARG A 163 -0.55 -10.36 15.16
CA ARG A 163 -1.81 -10.02 14.46
C ARG A 163 -1.54 -9.30 13.14
N LYS A 164 -0.61 -8.34 13.14
CA LYS A 164 -0.25 -7.58 11.95
C LYS A 164 0.37 -8.48 10.87
N ARG A 165 1.31 -9.37 11.25
CA ARG A 165 1.92 -10.35 10.33
C ARG A 165 0.89 -11.34 9.77
N ILE A 166 -0.01 -11.87 10.60
CA ILE A 166 -1.10 -12.76 10.13
C ILE A 166 -2.05 -12.01 9.19
N SER A 167 -2.34 -10.73 9.46
CA SER A 167 -3.15 -9.90 8.56
C SER A 167 -2.47 -9.69 7.22
N LEU A 168 -1.14 -9.53 7.21
CA LEU A 168 -0.34 -9.48 5.98
C LEU A 168 -0.41 -10.82 5.25
N ALA A 169 -0.17 -11.95 5.93
CA ALA A 169 -0.28 -13.29 5.35
C ALA A 169 -1.66 -13.52 4.71
N ARG A 170 -2.74 -13.11 5.39
CA ARG A 170 -4.11 -13.19 4.85
C ARG A 170 -4.30 -12.35 3.59
N THR A 171 -3.56 -11.27 3.48
CA THR A 171 -3.67 -10.37 2.32
C THR A 171 -2.91 -10.92 1.12
N ILE A 172 -1.72 -11.51 1.33
CA ILE A 172 -0.87 -12.05 0.25
C ILE A 172 -1.26 -13.44 -0.22
N VAL A 173 -2.01 -14.20 0.58
CA VAL A 173 -2.39 -15.60 0.29
C VAL A 173 -3.16 -15.78 -1.03
N VAL A 174 -3.78 -14.70 -1.54
CA VAL A 174 -4.54 -14.69 -2.79
C VAL A 174 -3.74 -14.22 -4.02
N ASP A 175 -2.42 -14.01 -3.87
CA ASP A 175 -1.49 -13.56 -4.91
C ASP A 175 -1.91 -12.21 -5.52
N PRO A 176 -2.01 -11.13 -4.75
CA PRO A 176 -2.40 -9.82 -5.27
C PRO A 176 -1.32 -9.24 -6.19
N MET A 177 -1.74 -8.41 -7.16
CA MET A 177 -0.83 -7.64 -8.02
C MET A 177 -0.42 -6.32 -7.37
N ILE A 178 -1.32 -5.73 -6.61
CA ILE A 178 -1.13 -4.45 -5.91
C ILE A 178 -1.38 -4.67 -4.42
N MET A 179 -0.52 -4.08 -3.59
CA MET A 179 -0.68 -4.05 -2.14
C MET A 179 -0.96 -2.62 -1.66
N LEU A 180 -2.01 -2.45 -0.90
CA LEU A 180 -2.35 -1.19 -0.24
C LEU A 180 -2.17 -1.35 1.27
N TYR A 181 -1.32 -0.51 1.86
CA TYR A 181 -1.01 -0.54 3.28
C TYR A 181 -1.53 0.73 3.96
N ASP A 182 -2.45 0.58 4.90
CA ASP A 182 -2.98 1.70 5.71
C ASP A 182 -2.31 1.67 7.08
N GLU A 183 -1.31 2.54 7.29
CA GLU A 183 -0.57 2.70 8.54
C GLU A 183 -0.04 1.35 9.08
N PRO A 184 0.85 0.65 8.34
CA PRO A 184 1.23 -0.73 8.65
C PRO A 184 1.96 -0.90 9.98
N THR A 185 2.71 0.11 10.44
CA THR A 185 3.55 0.08 11.65
C THR A 185 2.90 0.75 12.85
N THR A 186 1.77 1.45 12.68
CA THR A 186 1.11 2.20 13.75
C THR A 186 0.73 1.31 14.92
N GLY A 187 1.13 1.74 16.13
CA GLY A 187 0.82 1.05 17.39
C GLY A 187 1.73 -0.13 17.71
N LEU A 188 2.83 -0.29 16.98
CA LEU A 188 3.88 -1.28 17.24
C LEU A 188 5.09 -0.61 17.92
N ASP A 189 5.87 -1.42 18.63
CA ASP A 189 7.18 -1.01 19.10
C ASP A 189 8.20 -0.91 17.93
N PRO A 190 9.33 -0.19 18.10
CA PRO A 190 10.27 0.04 17.00
C PRO A 190 10.80 -1.25 16.35
N VAL A 191 11.11 -2.28 17.14
CA VAL A 191 11.65 -3.54 16.62
C VAL A 191 10.62 -4.25 15.75
N THR A 192 9.38 -4.35 16.24
CA THR A 192 8.28 -4.94 15.48
C THR A 192 7.94 -4.12 14.23
N SER A 193 8.05 -2.78 14.28
CA SER A 193 7.85 -1.89 13.13
C SER A 193 8.87 -2.15 12.02
N ASP A 194 10.15 -2.33 12.38
CA ASP A 194 11.21 -2.68 11.43
C ASP A 194 10.99 -4.05 10.79
N GLU A 195 10.53 -5.02 11.58
CA GLU A 195 10.17 -6.35 11.07
C GLU A 195 9.01 -6.28 10.05
N ILE A 196 7.97 -5.47 10.31
CA ILE A 196 6.87 -5.27 9.36
C ILE A 196 7.36 -4.56 8.10
N SER A 197 8.22 -3.54 8.22
CA SER A 197 8.80 -2.84 7.08
C SER A 197 9.65 -3.77 6.20
N SER A 198 10.43 -4.65 6.82
CA SER A 198 11.21 -5.69 6.13
C SER A 198 10.30 -6.67 5.39
N LEU A 199 9.21 -7.14 6.04
CA LEU A 199 8.23 -8.02 5.41
C LEU A 199 7.51 -7.36 4.21
N ILE A 200 7.24 -6.04 4.25
CA ILE A 200 6.68 -5.31 3.10
C ILE A 200 7.62 -5.41 1.89
N ASN A 201 8.94 -5.21 2.10
CA ASN A 201 9.93 -5.33 1.04
C ASN A 201 10.08 -6.77 0.52
N GLU A 202 10.03 -7.75 1.41
CA GLU A 202 10.05 -9.17 1.02
C GLU A 202 8.82 -9.54 0.19
N VAL A 203 7.63 -9.07 0.57
CA VAL A 203 6.39 -9.27 -0.19
C VAL A 203 6.52 -8.65 -1.57
N GLN A 204 6.98 -7.40 -1.69
CA GLN A 204 7.20 -6.75 -2.97
C GLN A 204 8.11 -7.60 -3.87
N LYS A 205 9.24 -8.07 -3.33
CA LYS A 205 10.24 -8.82 -4.08
C LYS A 205 9.75 -10.22 -4.47
N ASN A 206 9.17 -10.96 -3.51
CA ASN A 206 8.82 -12.37 -3.69
C ASN A 206 7.53 -12.54 -4.50
N TYR A 207 6.53 -11.68 -4.26
CA TYR A 207 5.25 -11.71 -4.97
C TYR A 207 5.21 -10.76 -6.17
N LYS A 208 6.29 -9.98 -6.42
CA LYS A 208 6.39 -8.99 -7.51
C LYS A 208 5.22 -8.00 -7.49
N THR A 209 4.83 -7.57 -6.31
CA THR A 209 3.73 -6.62 -6.13
C THR A 209 4.19 -5.19 -6.30
N SER A 210 3.25 -4.31 -6.67
CA SER A 210 3.43 -2.85 -6.56
C SER A 210 2.68 -2.38 -5.32
N SER A 211 3.26 -1.47 -4.53
CA SER A 211 2.70 -1.14 -3.21
C SER A 211 2.44 0.36 -3.07
N LEU A 212 1.27 0.72 -2.56
CA LEU A 212 0.98 2.05 -2.03
C LEU A 212 0.93 1.96 -0.49
N ILE A 213 1.85 2.63 0.18
CA ILE A 213 1.99 2.60 1.64
C ILE A 213 1.64 3.99 2.17
N ILE A 214 0.57 4.11 2.92
CA ILE A 214 0.25 5.36 3.61
C ILE A 214 0.72 5.28 5.05
N THR A 215 1.52 6.26 5.47
CA THR A 215 2.07 6.31 6.83
C THR A 215 2.43 7.73 7.25
N HIS A 216 2.61 7.92 8.55
CA HIS A 216 3.26 9.08 9.17
C HIS A 216 4.55 8.70 9.91
N ASP A 217 4.93 7.42 9.85
CA ASP A 217 6.12 6.85 10.49
C ASP A 217 7.32 6.96 9.55
N ILE A 218 8.31 7.78 9.93
CA ILE A 218 9.49 8.06 9.11
C ILE A 218 10.41 6.86 8.98
N GLU A 219 10.52 6.01 9.99
CA GLU A 219 11.33 4.80 9.87
C GLU A 219 10.70 3.81 8.87
N CYS A 220 9.37 3.71 8.86
CA CYS A 220 8.68 2.95 7.80
C CYS A 220 8.97 3.53 6.42
N VAL A 221 8.96 4.88 6.26
CA VAL A 221 9.33 5.54 5.00
C VAL A 221 10.75 5.19 4.59
N ARG A 222 11.74 5.36 5.49
CA ARG A 222 13.17 5.06 5.23
C ARG A 222 13.39 3.62 4.78
N ASN A 223 12.68 2.70 5.43
CA ASN A 223 12.87 1.27 5.21
C ASN A 223 12.16 0.75 3.95
N THR A 224 11.09 1.42 3.48
CA THR A 224 10.23 0.84 2.43
C THR A 224 10.15 1.65 1.14
N ALA A 225 10.40 2.98 1.16
CA ALA A 225 10.10 3.84 0.04
C ALA A 225 11.09 3.68 -1.14
N ASN A 226 10.57 3.43 -2.34
CA ASN A 226 11.30 3.71 -3.58
C ASN A 226 11.10 5.18 -4.00
N ARG A 227 9.91 5.72 -3.76
CA ARG A 227 9.52 7.11 -4.01
C ARG A 227 8.52 7.55 -2.95
N ILE A 228 8.52 8.84 -2.63
CA ILE A 228 7.69 9.42 -1.59
C ILE A 228 6.84 10.52 -2.19
N ILE A 229 5.57 10.54 -1.80
CA ILE A 229 4.66 11.67 -2.02
C ILE A 229 4.25 12.18 -0.64
N MET A 230 4.42 13.47 -0.38
CA MET A 230 3.92 14.11 0.82
C MET A 230 2.54 14.69 0.55
N LEU A 231 1.54 14.20 1.29
CA LEU A 231 0.18 14.72 1.27
C LEU A 231 0.00 15.72 2.42
N ASN A 232 -0.33 16.96 2.09
CA ASN A 232 -0.62 18.00 3.07
C ASN A 232 -1.91 18.73 2.69
N ASP A 233 -2.81 18.93 3.65
CA ASP A 233 -4.08 19.64 3.46
C ASP A 233 -4.90 19.19 2.24
N GLY A 234 -4.87 17.88 1.94
CA GLY A 234 -5.64 17.28 0.84
C GLY A 234 -5.01 17.48 -0.55
N GLU A 235 -3.76 17.90 -0.64
CA GLU A 235 -3.03 18.11 -1.89
C GLU A 235 -1.64 17.44 -1.83
N VAL A 236 -1.08 17.13 -2.99
CA VAL A 236 0.30 16.68 -3.11
C VAL A 236 1.21 17.90 -2.91
N TYR A 237 1.96 17.89 -1.81
CA TYR A 237 2.87 18.97 -1.44
C TYR A 237 4.25 18.83 -2.07
N MET A 238 4.81 17.62 -2.05
CA MET A 238 6.09 17.29 -2.65
C MET A 238 6.08 15.82 -3.07
N GLU A 239 6.79 15.51 -4.14
CA GLU A 239 7.12 14.19 -4.63
C GLU A 239 8.60 14.09 -4.88
N GLY A 240 9.24 12.98 -4.51
CA GLY A 240 10.68 12.80 -4.73
C GLY A 240 11.23 11.52 -4.09
N SER A 241 12.55 11.37 -4.13
CA SER A 241 13.31 10.32 -3.46
C SER A 241 13.46 10.60 -1.96
N LEU A 242 13.85 9.58 -1.18
CA LEU A 242 14.19 9.75 0.24
C LEU A 242 15.28 10.81 0.43
N GLU A 243 16.32 10.79 -0.40
CA GLU A 243 17.43 11.74 -0.35
C GLU A 243 16.96 13.18 -0.56
N GLU A 244 16.04 13.44 -1.50
CA GLU A 244 15.46 14.77 -1.75
C GLU A 244 14.66 15.27 -0.54
N PHE A 245 13.92 14.36 0.12
CA PHE A 245 13.17 14.70 1.33
C PHE A 245 14.09 14.99 2.53
N GLU A 246 15.11 14.18 2.78
CA GLU A 246 16.05 14.35 3.91
C GLU A 246 16.93 15.61 3.73
N ASN A 247 17.31 15.96 2.50
CA ASN A 247 18.10 17.15 2.19
C ASN A 247 17.24 18.41 1.99
N SER A 248 15.93 18.32 2.07
CA SER A 248 15.03 19.45 1.87
C SER A 248 15.26 20.55 2.91
N ASN A 249 15.25 21.81 2.47
CA ASN A 249 15.30 22.99 3.33
C ASN A 249 13.90 23.45 3.79
N ASP A 250 12.85 22.86 3.25
CA ASP A 250 11.47 23.19 3.60
C ASP A 250 11.17 22.85 5.08
N GLN A 251 10.55 23.78 5.79
CA GLN A 251 10.28 23.63 7.23
C GLN A 251 9.25 22.55 7.55
N LEU A 252 8.25 22.39 6.69
CA LEU A 252 7.22 21.36 6.85
C LEU A 252 7.86 19.97 6.71
N ILE A 253 8.66 19.76 5.67
CA ILE A 253 9.36 18.50 5.44
C ILE A 253 10.33 18.20 6.59
N LYS A 254 11.16 19.18 6.98
CA LYS A 254 12.06 19.05 8.16
C LYS A 254 11.35 18.66 9.45
N SER A 255 10.09 19.05 9.61
CA SER A 255 9.33 18.70 10.82
C SER A 255 8.98 17.21 10.91
N PHE A 256 9.06 16.45 9.80
CA PHE A 256 8.87 15.01 9.76
C PHE A 256 10.17 14.24 9.95
N PHE A 257 11.27 14.72 9.37
CA PHE A 257 12.56 14.01 9.29
C PHE A 257 13.55 14.36 10.42
N LYS A 258 13.11 15.13 11.39
CA LYS A 258 13.92 15.49 12.59
C LYS A 258 13.90 14.42 13.65
#